data_eeee176302724a7eedcdb7f1bfad82f9
#
_entry.id   eeee176302724a7eedcdb7f1bfad82f9
#
_cell.length_a   1.000
_cell.length_b   1.000
_cell.length_c   1.000
_cell.angle_alpha   90.00
_cell.angle_beta   90.00
_cell.angle_gamma   90.00
#
_symmetry.space_group_name_H-M   'P 1'
#
loop_
_entity.id
_entity.type
_entity.pdbx_description
1 polymer ?
#
loop_
_entity_poly.entity_id
_entity_poly.type
_entity_poly.pdbx_seq_one_letter_code
_entity_poly.pdbx_strand_id
1 'polypeptide(L)'
;MSSQVLEHLERLVRCQSPTSDLPACQAVTKLAAEIANEVLNAPAQIREIENRPVFWWGDTNPEIVLLTHLDTVWPIDSFTPIWEVKENRITGPGVFDMKAGFIQALYALRGVSGSVALIATTDEETGSRSSKKLIEDLSRNARAVLVFEASVDGAVKIERKGSADFKVTVTGRAAHAGLEPEKGINASTEISHLILQIAKMENSEFGTTVVPTTMTSGSTTNTVPALASVDFDVRSFKAAELTRISHALNSLQPQNPEAKITVTGQINRPPLELTSTQSLFERAQKVNAELGRPTLLGVSVGGVSDANFAAAAGAPTLDGLGAIGGGAHARGEWVKADSIDSQITFINSMITDLIERP
;
A
#
# COMPACT_ATOMS: atom_id res chain seq x y z
N MET A 1 -13.11 -16.17 -19.03
CA MET A 1 -11.68 -16.36 -18.70
C MET A 1 -11.14 -17.56 -19.46
N SER A 2 -9.97 -17.43 -20.10
CA SER A 2 -9.34 -18.57 -20.74
C SER A 2 -8.88 -19.60 -19.69
N SER A 3 -8.86 -20.90 -20.08
CA SER A 3 -8.40 -21.96 -19.17
C SER A 3 -6.97 -21.76 -18.69
N GLN A 4 -6.11 -21.20 -19.53
CA GLN A 4 -4.70 -20.93 -19.22
C GLN A 4 -4.53 -19.79 -18.20
N VAL A 5 -5.32 -18.71 -18.27
CA VAL A 5 -5.32 -17.62 -17.27
C VAL A 5 -5.74 -18.16 -15.91
N LEU A 6 -6.78 -19.01 -15.88
CA LEU A 6 -7.25 -19.62 -14.65
C LEU A 6 -6.20 -20.54 -14.02
N GLU A 7 -5.55 -21.38 -14.83
CA GLU A 7 -4.50 -22.30 -14.40
C GLU A 7 -3.32 -21.53 -13.78
N HIS A 8 -2.83 -20.49 -14.46
CA HIS A 8 -1.72 -19.69 -13.95
C HIS A 8 -2.07 -18.96 -12.66
N LEU A 9 -3.29 -18.43 -12.55
CA LEU A 9 -3.76 -17.82 -11.31
C LEU A 9 -3.84 -18.83 -10.17
N GLU A 10 -4.37 -20.05 -10.44
CA GLU A 10 -4.43 -21.11 -9.43
C GLU A 10 -3.03 -21.51 -8.96
N ARG A 11 -2.07 -21.67 -9.87
CA ARG A 11 -0.67 -22.00 -9.53
C ARG A 11 -0.08 -20.94 -8.58
N LEU A 12 -0.28 -19.64 -8.88
CA LEU A 12 0.23 -18.56 -8.02
C LEU A 12 -0.47 -18.53 -6.67
N VAL A 13 -1.79 -18.69 -6.62
CA VAL A 13 -2.54 -18.66 -5.35
C VAL A 13 -2.15 -19.83 -4.45
N ARG A 14 -2.00 -21.03 -5.01
CA ARG A 14 -1.53 -22.23 -4.28
C ARG A 14 -0.07 -22.10 -3.78
N CYS A 15 0.76 -21.30 -4.46
CA CYS A 15 2.08 -20.94 -3.98
C CYS A 15 1.94 -19.80 -2.95
N GLN A 16 1.60 -20.19 -1.70
CA GLN A 16 1.40 -19.25 -0.61
C GLN A 16 2.68 -18.47 -0.33
N SER A 17 2.57 -17.18 -0.04
CA SER A 17 3.72 -16.26 0.03
C SER A 17 3.55 -15.20 1.10
N PRO A 18 3.43 -15.57 2.39
CA PRO A 18 3.41 -14.56 3.45
C PRO A 18 4.70 -13.75 3.45
N THR A 19 4.59 -12.44 3.61
CA THR A 19 5.75 -11.52 3.59
C THR A 19 6.83 -11.92 4.60
N SER A 20 6.43 -12.47 5.74
CA SER A 20 7.36 -12.92 6.79
C SER A 20 8.19 -14.17 6.45
N ASP A 21 7.79 -14.91 5.40
CA ASP A 21 8.45 -16.17 4.97
C ASP A 21 9.27 -15.94 3.69
N LEU A 22 10.54 -15.64 3.87
CA LEU A 22 11.44 -15.37 2.74
C LEU A 22 11.56 -16.55 1.75
N PRO A 23 11.70 -17.82 2.16
CA PRO A 23 11.64 -18.96 1.26
C PRO A 23 10.35 -19.03 0.44
N ALA A 24 9.20 -18.76 1.03
CA ALA A 24 7.91 -18.70 0.32
C ALA A 24 7.87 -17.56 -0.70
N CYS A 25 8.39 -16.38 -0.35
CA CYS A 25 8.56 -15.27 -1.29
C CYS A 25 9.48 -15.62 -2.46
N GLN A 26 10.58 -16.34 -2.21
CA GLN A 26 11.48 -16.83 -3.26
C GLN A 26 10.77 -17.84 -4.19
N ALA A 27 9.98 -18.75 -3.62
CA ALA A 27 9.24 -19.74 -4.37
C ALA A 27 8.19 -19.12 -5.30
N VAL A 28 7.39 -18.17 -4.81
CA VAL A 28 6.37 -17.50 -5.63
C VAL A 28 6.98 -16.63 -6.72
N THR A 29 8.10 -15.95 -6.44
CA THR A 29 8.82 -15.15 -7.44
C THR A 29 9.39 -16.02 -8.55
N LYS A 30 9.93 -17.19 -8.21
CA LYS A 30 10.41 -18.17 -9.19
C LYS A 30 9.26 -18.70 -10.07
N LEU A 31 8.14 -19.07 -9.45
CA LEU A 31 6.95 -19.51 -10.16
C LEU A 31 6.40 -18.40 -11.08
N ALA A 32 6.38 -17.15 -10.63
CA ALA A 32 5.98 -16.01 -11.45
C ALA A 32 6.88 -15.84 -12.68
N ALA A 33 8.20 -16.06 -12.55
CA ALA A 33 9.13 -16.02 -13.67
C ALA A 33 8.91 -17.17 -14.66
N GLU A 34 8.60 -18.38 -14.19
CA GLU A 34 8.22 -19.52 -15.01
C GLU A 34 6.95 -19.22 -15.82
N ILE A 35 5.90 -18.73 -15.15
CA ILE A 35 4.63 -18.34 -15.80
C ILE A 35 4.86 -17.21 -16.83
N ALA A 36 5.70 -16.21 -16.50
CA ALA A 36 6.01 -15.15 -17.44
C ALA A 36 6.67 -15.67 -18.72
N ASN A 37 7.58 -16.62 -18.60
CA ASN A 37 8.19 -17.26 -19.77
C ASN A 37 7.16 -18.05 -20.61
N GLU A 38 6.21 -18.74 -19.97
CA GLU A 38 5.11 -19.45 -20.66
C GLU A 38 4.17 -18.48 -21.40
N VAL A 39 3.88 -17.32 -20.81
CA VAL A 39 2.91 -16.34 -21.34
C VAL A 39 3.51 -15.43 -22.42
N LEU A 40 4.74 -14.96 -22.19
CA LEU A 40 5.39 -13.92 -23.02
C LEU A 40 6.45 -14.50 -23.99
N ASN A 41 6.78 -15.77 -23.83
CA ASN A 41 7.89 -16.44 -24.57
C ASN A 41 9.21 -15.63 -24.43
N ALA A 42 9.43 -15.05 -23.28
CA ALA A 42 10.60 -14.24 -22.93
C ALA A 42 10.92 -14.39 -21.44
N PRO A 43 12.19 -14.61 -21.07
CA PRO A 43 12.56 -14.86 -19.68
C PRO A 43 12.38 -13.60 -18.82
N ALA A 44 11.84 -13.79 -17.63
CA ALA A 44 11.91 -12.80 -16.56
C ALA A 44 13.19 -12.98 -15.74
N GLN A 45 13.61 -11.92 -15.07
CA GLN A 45 14.72 -11.91 -14.12
C GLN A 45 14.17 -11.96 -12.69
N ILE A 46 14.92 -12.57 -11.80
CA ILE A 46 14.71 -12.44 -10.37
C ILE A 46 15.88 -11.63 -9.84
N ARG A 47 15.58 -10.45 -9.26
CA ARG A 47 16.58 -9.58 -8.65
C ARG A 47 16.47 -9.68 -7.15
N GLU A 48 17.58 -9.47 -6.45
CA GLU A 48 17.60 -9.41 -5.00
C GLU A 48 17.81 -7.95 -4.57
N ILE A 49 16.87 -7.43 -3.79
CA ILE A 49 16.91 -6.06 -3.25
C ILE A 49 16.82 -6.16 -1.73
N GLU A 50 17.90 -5.82 -1.03
CA GLU A 50 17.98 -5.91 0.44
C GLU A 50 17.50 -7.26 0.99
N ASN A 51 17.99 -8.36 0.39
CA ASN A 51 17.63 -9.75 0.69
C ASN A 51 16.17 -10.14 0.36
N ARG A 52 15.44 -9.35 -0.43
CA ARG A 52 14.10 -9.67 -0.92
C ARG A 52 14.11 -9.99 -2.41
N PRO A 53 13.46 -11.07 -2.85
CA PRO A 53 13.32 -11.37 -4.26
C PRO A 53 12.31 -10.41 -4.89
N VAL A 54 12.68 -9.88 -6.05
CA VAL A 54 11.83 -9.03 -6.88
C VAL A 54 11.76 -9.64 -8.27
N PHE A 55 10.55 -9.90 -8.75
CA PHE A 55 10.31 -10.28 -10.13
C PHE A 55 10.51 -9.07 -11.04
N TRP A 56 11.19 -9.28 -12.17
CA TRP A 56 11.44 -8.24 -13.16
C TRP A 56 11.30 -8.81 -14.56
N TRP A 57 10.43 -8.23 -15.37
CA TRP A 57 10.36 -8.49 -16.79
C TRP A 57 10.39 -7.18 -17.57
N GLY A 58 11.09 -7.15 -18.73
CA GLY A 58 11.14 -6.02 -19.65
C GLY A 58 12.36 -5.13 -19.46
N ASP A 59 12.22 -3.83 -19.79
CA ASP A 59 13.31 -2.87 -19.85
C ASP A 59 13.93 -2.60 -18.46
N THR A 60 15.19 -2.27 -18.42
CA THR A 60 15.90 -1.92 -17.18
C THR A 60 15.76 -0.45 -16.80
N ASN A 61 15.39 0.41 -17.74
CA ASN A 61 15.08 1.82 -17.55
C ASN A 61 13.76 2.14 -18.26
N PRO A 62 12.62 1.60 -17.79
CA PRO A 62 11.37 1.67 -18.50
C PRO A 62 10.74 3.06 -18.47
N GLU A 63 10.07 3.43 -19.58
CA GLU A 63 9.19 4.59 -19.62
C GLU A 63 7.83 4.31 -18.97
N ILE A 64 7.37 3.05 -19.02
CA ILE A 64 6.12 2.60 -18.41
C ILE A 64 6.43 1.49 -17.42
N VAL A 65 6.06 1.67 -16.17
CA VAL A 65 6.22 0.68 -15.10
C VAL A 65 4.86 0.09 -14.75
N LEU A 66 4.76 -1.23 -14.82
CA LEU A 66 3.66 -2.00 -14.24
C LEU A 66 4.12 -2.49 -12.88
N LEU A 67 3.45 -2.06 -11.82
CA LEU A 67 3.86 -2.34 -10.44
C LEU A 67 2.85 -3.25 -9.74
N THR A 68 3.36 -4.32 -9.17
CA THR A 68 2.58 -5.35 -8.47
C THR A 68 3.34 -5.86 -7.25
N HIS A 69 2.70 -6.67 -6.41
CA HIS A 69 3.36 -7.48 -5.40
C HIS A 69 2.89 -8.94 -5.41
N LEU A 70 3.70 -9.83 -4.88
CA LEU A 70 3.44 -11.29 -4.82
C LEU A 70 3.33 -11.81 -3.39
N ASP A 71 3.74 -11.02 -2.39
CA ASP A 71 3.55 -11.36 -0.98
C ASP A 71 2.10 -11.18 -0.55
N THR A 72 1.75 -11.76 0.57
CA THR A 72 0.40 -11.72 1.15
C THR A 72 0.48 -11.64 2.67
N VAL A 73 -0.59 -11.17 3.31
CA VAL A 73 -0.74 -11.18 4.78
C VAL A 73 -0.99 -12.57 5.35
N TRP A 74 -1.31 -13.57 4.53
CA TRP A 74 -1.79 -14.87 4.97
C TRP A 74 -0.65 -15.81 5.39
N PRO A 75 -0.55 -16.22 6.67
CA PRO A 75 0.36 -17.30 7.06
C PRO A 75 0.08 -18.58 6.28
N ILE A 76 1.11 -19.40 6.07
CA ILE A 76 0.98 -20.69 5.38
C ILE A 76 -0.16 -21.50 6.04
N ASP A 77 -1.02 -22.08 5.21
CA ASP A 77 -2.17 -22.92 5.58
C ASP A 77 -3.23 -22.28 6.50
N SER A 78 -3.17 -20.96 6.67
CA SER A 78 -4.16 -20.23 7.48
C SER A 78 -5.47 -19.90 6.75
N PHE A 79 -5.51 -20.01 5.42
CA PHE A 79 -6.67 -19.72 4.57
C PHE A 79 -7.30 -21.02 4.05
N THR A 80 -8.62 -21.17 4.16
CA THR A 80 -9.35 -22.36 3.71
C THR A 80 -10.68 -21.97 3.06
N PRO A 81 -10.97 -22.48 1.85
CA PRO A 81 -10.09 -23.29 0.99
C PRO A 81 -8.95 -22.47 0.37
N ILE A 82 -7.79 -23.09 0.09
CA ILE A 82 -6.67 -22.41 -0.60
C ILE A 82 -7.05 -22.02 -2.03
N TRP A 83 -7.96 -22.75 -2.65
CA TRP A 83 -8.49 -22.45 -3.97
C TRP A 83 -9.87 -23.02 -4.13
N GLU A 84 -10.82 -22.18 -4.50
CA GLU A 84 -12.17 -22.58 -4.86
C GLU A 84 -12.69 -21.72 -6.02
N VAL A 85 -13.29 -22.38 -7.00
CA VAL A 85 -14.04 -21.72 -8.08
C VAL A 85 -15.51 -22.09 -7.92
N LYS A 86 -16.34 -21.13 -7.59
CA LYS A 86 -17.78 -21.34 -7.40
C LYS A 86 -18.53 -20.25 -8.15
N GLU A 87 -19.36 -20.67 -9.12
CA GLU A 87 -20.06 -19.75 -10.00
C GLU A 87 -19.08 -18.76 -10.68
N ASN A 88 -19.24 -17.48 -10.42
CA ASN A 88 -18.40 -16.39 -10.96
C ASN A 88 -17.35 -15.88 -9.96
N ARG A 89 -17.04 -16.65 -8.91
CA ARG A 89 -16.10 -16.28 -7.85
C ARG A 89 -14.95 -17.26 -7.80
N ILE A 90 -13.75 -16.70 -7.68
CA ILE A 90 -12.53 -17.42 -7.39
C ILE A 90 -12.05 -16.96 -6.03
N THR A 91 -11.91 -17.89 -5.08
CA THR A 91 -11.49 -17.63 -3.71
C THR A 91 -10.14 -18.25 -3.42
N GLY A 92 -9.27 -17.55 -2.71
CA GLY A 92 -7.96 -18.03 -2.29
C GLY A 92 -7.11 -16.94 -1.66
N PRO A 93 -6.03 -17.28 -0.93
CA PRO A 93 -5.17 -16.30 -0.25
C PRO A 93 -4.42 -15.43 -1.26
N GLY A 94 -4.57 -14.09 -1.14
CA GLY A 94 -3.94 -13.11 -2.02
C GLY A 94 -4.48 -13.15 -3.45
N VAL A 95 -5.64 -13.78 -3.71
CA VAL A 95 -6.22 -13.82 -5.05
C VAL A 95 -6.67 -12.44 -5.49
N PHE A 96 -7.19 -11.62 -4.58
CA PHE A 96 -7.64 -10.26 -4.82
C PHE A 96 -6.50 -9.27 -4.57
N ASP A 97 -5.71 -9.49 -3.54
CA ASP A 97 -4.60 -8.63 -3.10
C ASP A 97 -3.26 -9.39 -3.17
N MET A 98 -2.47 -9.33 -4.30
CA MET A 98 -2.96 -8.88 -5.59
C MET A 98 -2.55 -9.83 -6.73
N LYS A 99 -2.52 -11.17 -6.47
CA LYS A 99 -2.05 -12.16 -7.45
C LYS A 99 -2.82 -12.16 -8.77
N ALA A 100 -4.15 -11.88 -8.73
CA ALA A 100 -4.92 -11.70 -9.96
C ALA A 100 -4.50 -10.43 -10.72
N GLY A 101 -4.15 -9.35 -10.01
CA GLY A 101 -3.58 -8.13 -10.61
C GLY A 101 -2.27 -8.42 -11.34
N PHE A 102 -1.37 -9.22 -10.75
CA PHE A 102 -0.14 -9.65 -11.42
C PHE A 102 -0.43 -10.44 -12.69
N ILE A 103 -1.34 -11.41 -12.67
CA ILE A 103 -1.73 -12.19 -13.84
C ILE A 103 -2.33 -11.30 -14.92
N GLN A 104 -3.18 -10.34 -14.56
CA GLN A 104 -3.78 -9.39 -15.50
C GLN A 104 -2.69 -8.52 -16.18
N ALA A 105 -1.75 -7.98 -15.39
CA ALA A 105 -0.62 -7.21 -15.91
C ALA A 105 0.25 -8.04 -16.87
N LEU A 106 0.59 -9.26 -16.47
CA LEU A 106 1.41 -10.16 -17.26
C LEU A 106 0.76 -10.49 -18.62
N TYR A 107 -0.53 -10.87 -18.61
CA TYR A 107 -1.23 -11.21 -19.85
C TYR A 107 -1.47 -10.00 -20.75
N ALA A 108 -1.62 -8.82 -20.17
CA ALA A 108 -1.76 -7.57 -20.91
C ALA A 108 -0.48 -7.18 -21.68
N LEU A 109 0.68 -7.72 -21.31
CA LEU A 109 1.94 -7.49 -22.02
C LEU A 109 2.11 -8.35 -23.29
N ARG A 110 1.19 -9.27 -23.56
CA ARG A 110 1.27 -10.08 -24.79
C ARG A 110 1.17 -9.21 -26.03
N GLY A 111 2.17 -9.28 -26.89
CA GLY A 111 2.23 -8.48 -28.13
C GLY A 111 2.60 -7.01 -27.93
N VAL A 112 2.87 -6.57 -26.70
CA VAL A 112 3.37 -5.23 -26.42
C VAL A 112 4.84 -5.15 -26.79
N SER A 113 5.22 -4.08 -27.50
CA SER A 113 6.60 -3.73 -27.83
C SER A 113 6.84 -2.28 -27.48
N GLY A 114 7.81 -2.00 -26.59
CA GLY A 114 8.12 -0.64 -26.12
C GLY A 114 8.93 -0.67 -24.83
N SER A 115 9.27 0.51 -24.32
CA SER A 115 10.02 0.64 -23.07
C SER A 115 9.09 0.44 -21.85
N VAL A 116 8.82 -0.82 -21.53
CA VAL A 116 7.90 -1.25 -20.47
C VAL A 116 8.60 -2.26 -19.57
N ALA A 117 8.32 -2.21 -18.27
CA ALA A 117 8.69 -3.26 -17.34
C ALA A 117 7.50 -3.65 -16.42
N LEU A 118 7.42 -4.94 -16.11
CA LEU A 118 6.56 -5.47 -15.05
C LEU A 118 7.44 -5.85 -13.86
N ILE A 119 7.14 -5.25 -12.72
CA ILE A 119 7.84 -5.45 -11.46
C ILE A 119 6.85 -6.04 -10.45
N ALA A 120 7.29 -7.08 -9.72
CA ALA A 120 6.55 -7.57 -8.58
C ALA A 120 7.45 -7.67 -7.35
N THR A 121 7.09 -6.93 -6.31
CA THR A 121 7.79 -6.90 -5.01
C THR A 121 7.32 -8.04 -4.11
N THR A 122 7.97 -8.23 -2.96
CA THR A 122 7.62 -9.26 -1.97
C THR A 122 7.64 -8.75 -0.53
N ASP A 123 7.44 -7.44 -0.35
CA ASP A 123 7.42 -6.79 0.97
C ASP A 123 6.38 -5.65 1.07
N GLU A 124 5.40 -5.62 0.14
CA GLU A 124 4.37 -4.57 0.13
C GLU A 124 3.54 -4.59 1.43
N GLU A 125 3.09 -5.76 1.84
CA GLU A 125 2.21 -5.99 2.99
C GLU A 125 2.83 -5.62 4.36
N THR A 126 4.14 -5.35 4.36
CA THR A 126 4.87 -4.85 5.54
C THR A 126 5.48 -3.47 5.35
N GLY A 127 5.04 -2.75 4.30
CA GLY A 127 5.38 -1.35 4.06
C GLY A 127 6.57 -1.14 3.12
N SER A 128 6.91 -2.10 2.26
CA SER A 128 7.90 -2.01 1.17
C SER A 128 9.27 -1.49 1.62
N ARG A 129 9.72 -1.93 2.78
CA ARG A 129 10.95 -1.39 3.41
C ARG A 129 12.17 -1.58 2.55
N SER A 130 12.26 -2.74 1.89
CA SER A 130 13.37 -3.07 0.99
C SER A 130 13.13 -2.55 -0.43
N SER A 131 11.90 -2.65 -0.93
CA SER A 131 11.57 -2.29 -2.33
C SER A 131 11.31 -0.80 -2.56
N LYS A 132 11.05 0.00 -1.51
CA LYS A 132 10.76 1.44 -1.61
C LYS A 132 11.73 2.18 -2.52
N LYS A 133 13.04 2.03 -2.27
CA LYS A 133 14.05 2.76 -3.07
C LYS A 133 14.03 2.34 -4.54
N LEU A 134 13.82 1.07 -4.82
CA LEU A 134 13.68 0.57 -6.20
C LEU A 134 12.47 1.21 -6.89
N ILE A 135 11.31 1.23 -6.21
CA ILE A 135 10.08 1.83 -6.73
C ILE A 135 10.29 3.32 -7.03
N GLU A 136 10.87 4.06 -6.08
CA GLU A 136 11.17 5.49 -6.26
C GLU A 136 12.14 5.73 -7.41
N ASP A 137 13.21 4.93 -7.53
CA ASP A 137 14.23 5.09 -8.58
C ASP A 137 13.65 4.82 -9.97
N LEU A 138 12.85 3.78 -10.13
CA LEU A 138 12.15 3.45 -11.38
C LEU A 138 11.14 4.53 -11.77
N SER A 139 10.43 5.06 -10.77
CA SER A 139 9.36 6.04 -11.01
C SER A 139 9.88 7.40 -11.42
N ARG A 140 11.07 7.85 -10.98
CA ARG A 140 11.61 9.18 -11.28
C ARG A 140 11.67 9.52 -12.77
N ASN A 141 11.92 8.52 -13.60
CA ASN A 141 12.07 8.71 -15.04
C ASN A 141 10.91 8.09 -15.81
N ALA A 142 9.97 7.45 -15.12
CA ALA A 142 8.83 6.83 -15.75
C ALA A 142 7.82 7.89 -16.18
N ARG A 143 7.31 7.74 -17.40
CA ARG A 143 6.24 8.54 -17.97
C ARG A 143 4.87 8.13 -17.44
N ALA A 144 4.76 6.87 -17.00
CA ALA A 144 3.57 6.32 -16.36
C ALA A 144 3.94 5.16 -15.43
N VAL A 145 3.30 5.13 -14.25
CA VAL A 145 3.31 3.98 -13.35
C VAL A 145 1.88 3.47 -13.21
N LEU A 146 1.66 2.23 -13.61
CA LEU A 146 0.38 1.52 -13.54
C LEU A 146 0.45 0.51 -12.40
N VAL A 147 -0.39 0.69 -11.37
CA VAL A 147 -0.35 -0.14 -10.16
C VAL A 147 -1.58 -1.07 -10.13
N PHE A 148 -1.32 -2.36 -9.94
CA PHE A 148 -2.33 -3.41 -10.10
C PHE A 148 -2.94 -3.86 -8.77
N GLU A 149 -2.99 -2.94 -7.81
CA GLU A 149 -3.82 -3.12 -6.63
C GLU A 149 -5.27 -3.41 -7.01
N ALA A 150 -5.97 -4.12 -6.16
CA ALA A 150 -7.37 -4.44 -6.35
C ALA A 150 -8.22 -3.18 -6.59
N SER A 151 -9.19 -3.25 -7.51
CA SER A 151 -10.14 -2.16 -7.76
C SER A 151 -11.20 -2.06 -6.64
N VAL A 152 -11.91 -0.96 -6.58
CA VAL A 152 -13.08 -0.82 -5.71
C VAL A 152 -14.33 -0.94 -6.59
N ASP A 153 -14.93 -2.12 -6.61
CA ASP A 153 -16.08 -2.43 -7.47
C ASP A 153 -15.86 -2.07 -8.95
N GLY A 154 -14.62 -2.20 -9.43
CA GLY A 154 -14.20 -1.85 -10.79
C GLY A 154 -13.78 -0.39 -10.97
N ALA A 155 -13.91 0.45 -9.96
CA ALA A 155 -13.35 1.80 -9.97
C ALA A 155 -11.85 1.79 -9.69
N VAL A 156 -11.08 2.65 -10.37
CA VAL A 156 -9.66 2.85 -10.11
C VAL A 156 -9.45 3.78 -8.92
N LYS A 157 -8.29 3.70 -8.30
CA LYS A 157 -7.93 4.52 -7.14
C LYS A 157 -7.18 5.76 -7.62
N ILE A 158 -7.82 6.93 -7.53
CA ILE A 158 -7.28 8.21 -7.98
C ILE A 158 -6.64 9.02 -6.85
N GLU A 159 -6.90 8.66 -5.60
CA GLU A 159 -6.24 9.21 -4.43
C GLU A 159 -6.08 8.12 -3.36
N ARG A 160 -4.96 8.15 -2.67
CA ARG A 160 -4.72 7.39 -1.44
C ARG A 160 -4.22 8.31 -0.34
N LYS A 161 -4.68 8.10 0.89
CA LYS A 161 -4.05 8.80 2.01
C LYS A 161 -2.59 8.40 2.10
N GLY A 162 -1.74 9.33 2.51
CA GLY A 162 -0.44 9.03 3.07
C GLY A 162 -0.57 8.64 4.55
N SER A 163 0.50 8.10 5.12
CA SER A 163 0.55 7.70 6.52
C SER A 163 1.81 8.21 7.23
N ALA A 164 1.65 8.52 8.50
CA ALA A 164 2.75 8.84 9.40
C ALA A 164 2.46 8.24 10.78
N ASP A 165 3.49 7.71 11.42
CA ASP A 165 3.43 7.19 12.77
C ASP A 165 4.26 8.08 13.69
N PHE A 166 3.66 8.52 14.78
CA PHE A 166 4.35 9.31 15.79
C PHE A 166 4.11 8.76 17.19
N LYS A 167 5.16 8.80 17.99
CA LYS A 167 5.09 8.52 19.42
C LYS A 167 5.39 9.78 20.21
N VAL A 168 4.47 10.16 21.08
CA VAL A 168 4.66 11.25 22.05
C VAL A 168 4.92 10.63 23.40
N THR A 169 6.05 11.00 24.02
CA THR A 169 6.46 10.54 25.34
C THR A 169 6.59 11.74 26.28
N VAL A 170 5.99 11.62 27.44
CA VAL A 170 6.12 12.59 28.53
C VAL A 170 6.97 11.99 29.64
N THR A 171 8.01 12.73 30.01
CA THR A 171 8.84 12.44 31.20
C THR A 171 8.54 13.49 32.28
N GLY A 172 8.02 13.04 33.38
CA GLY A 172 7.75 13.82 34.59
C GLY A 172 8.68 13.40 35.75
N ARG A 173 8.12 13.37 36.96
CA ARG A 173 8.85 13.00 38.19
C ARG A 173 7.97 12.16 39.11
N ALA A 174 8.48 11.03 39.57
CA ALA A 174 7.79 10.18 40.52
C ALA A 174 7.73 10.84 41.93
N ALA A 175 6.63 10.58 42.62
CA ALA A 175 6.46 10.89 44.04
C ALA A 175 5.45 9.93 44.65
N HIS A 176 5.39 9.82 45.98
CA HIS A 176 4.39 9.00 46.63
C HIS A 176 3.00 9.70 46.53
N ALA A 177 2.04 9.03 45.89
CA ALA A 177 0.75 9.66 45.56
C ALA A 177 -0.09 10.10 46.79
N GLY A 178 0.12 9.48 47.95
CA GLY A 178 -0.59 9.80 49.19
C GLY A 178 0.21 10.60 50.21
N LEU A 179 1.53 10.75 50.08
CA LEU A 179 2.37 11.46 51.03
C LEU A 179 2.82 12.83 50.48
N GLU A 180 3.32 12.87 49.26
CA GLU A 180 3.98 14.06 48.70
C GLU A 180 3.65 14.23 47.22
N PRO A 181 2.36 14.14 46.79
CA PRO A 181 1.99 14.20 45.39
C PRO A 181 2.43 15.51 44.70
N GLU A 182 2.54 16.61 45.46
CA GLU A 182 2.97 17.91 44.97
C GLU A 182 4.44 17.98 44.57
N LYS A 183 5.28 17.01 45.03
CA LYS A 183 6.66 16.88 44.57
C LYS A 183 6.79 16.14 43.26
N GLY A 184 5.70 15.48 42.81
CA GLY A 184 5.63 14.75 41.57
C GLY A 184 5.30 15.65 40.37
N ILE A 185 5.64 15.16 39.18
CA ILE A 185 5.16 15.71 37.90
C ILE A 185 4.45 14.56 37.21
N ASN A 186 3.11 14.65 37.15
CA ASN A 186 2.28 13.53 36.70
C ASN A 186 2.25 13.41 35.17
N ALA A 187 3.02 12.45 34.65
CA ALA A 187 3.08 12.19 33.21
C ALA A 187 1.73 11.74 32.64
N SER A 188 0.87 11.04 33.41
CA SER A 188 -0.48 10.65 32.95
C SER A 188 -1.39 11.87 32.71
N THR A 189 -1.33 12.87 33.58
CA THR A 189 -2.10 14.11 33.42
C THR A 189 -1.63 14.88 32.19
N GLU A 190 -0.31 15.04 32.05
CA GLU A 190 0.29 15.76 30.92
C GLU A 190 -0.06 15.07 29.58
N ILE A 191 0.12 13.75 29.46
CA ILE A 191 -0.18 13.03 28.20
C ILE A 191 -1.66 13.11 27.84
N SER A 192 -2.57 13.11 28.84
CA SER A 192 -4.00 13.25 28.60
C SER A 192 -4.36 14.60 27.98
N HIS A 193 -3.75 15.69 28.45
CA HIS A 193 -3.92 17.02 27.84
C HIS A 193 -3.39 17.06 26.41
N LEU A 194 -2.21 16.44 26.17
CA LEU A 194 -1.62 16.37 24.83
C LEU A 194 -2.49 15.58 23.86
N ILE A 195 -3.08 14.44 24.27
CA ILE A 195 -4.01 13.68 23.45
C ILE A 195 -5.19 14.55 22.98
N LEU A 196 -5.81 15.28 23.90
CA LEU A 196 -6.94 16.15 23.58
C LEU A 196 -6.54 17.34 22.69
N GLN A 197 -5.31 17.83 22.82
CA GLN A 197 -4.77 18.88 21.96
C GLN A 197 -4.47 18.34 20.55
N ILE A 198 -3.81 17.19 20.46
CA ILE A 198 -3.40 16.56 19.20
C ILE A 198 -4.61 16.09 18.39
N ALA A 199 -5.64 15.52 19.05
CA ALA A 199 -6.87 15.11 18.38
C ALA A 199 -7.59 16.27 17.66
N LYS A 200 -7.42 17.53 18.12
CA LYS A 200 -7.97 18.70 17.44
C LYS A 200 -7.23 19.11 16.17
N MET A 201 -6.11 18.47 15.85
CA MET A 201 -5.33 18.75 14.65
C MET A 201 -5.90 18.08 13.39
N GLU A 202 -6.95 17.26 13.52
CA GLU A 202 -7.68 16.70 12.41
C GLU A 202 -8.22 17.78 11.46
N ASN A 203 -8.33 17.44 10.18
CA ASN A 203 -8.85 18.33 9.16
C ASN A 203 -9.69 17.53 8.15
N SER A 204 -11.02 17.62 8.28
CA SER A 204 -11.96 16.87 7.44
C SER A 204 -11.93 17.30 5.97
N GLU A 205 -11.56 18.56 5.67
CA GLU A 205 -11.44 19.05 4.28
C GLU A 205 -10.42 18.24 3.47
N PHE A 206 -9.32 17.86 4.11
CA PHE A 206 -8.25 17.05 3.48
C PHE A 206 -8.27 15.58 3.92
N GLY A 207 -9.33 15.16 4.60
CA GLY A 207 -9.45 13.82 5.16
C GLY A 207 -8.36 13.50 6.18
N THR A 208 -7.78 14.50 6.83
CA THR A 208 -6.73 14.31 7.82
C THR A 208 -7.31 13.74 9.11
N THR A 209 -6.80 12.57 9.51
CA THR A 209 -7.13 11.89 10.76
C THR A 209 -5.88 11.79 11.64
N VAL A 210 -6.06 11.92 12.96
CA VAL A 210 -4.99 11.83 13.96
C VAL A 210 -5.49 10.95 15.10
N VAL A 211 -5.23 9.66 15.02
CA VAL A 211 -5.83 8.68 15.91
C VAL A 211 -4.82 8.22 16.96
N PRO A 212 -5.05 8.48 18.28
CA PRO A 212 -4.27 7.83 19.33
C PRO A 212 -4.57 6.33 19.34
N THR A 213 -3.55 5.49 19.27
CA THR A 213 -3.71 4.03 19.10
C THR A 213 -3.30 3.27 20.35
N THR A 214 -2.04 3.32 20.76
CA THR A 214 -1.56 2.65 21.97
C THR A 214 -1.12 3.66 23.01
N MET A 215 -1.37 3.36 24.29
CA MET A 215 -0.99 4.23 25.39
C MET A 215 -0.43 3.40 26.55
N THR A 216 0.64 3.90 27.18
CA THR A 216 1.18 3.35 28.42
C THR A 216 1.44 4.46 29.43
N SER A 217 1.15 4.22 30.71
CA SER A 217 1.46 5.16 31.79
C SER A 217 1.48 4.47 33.14
N GLY A 218 2.47 4.87 33.97
CA GLY A 218 2.61 4.39 35.34
C GLY A 218 2.94 2.90 35.47
N SER A 219 3.18 2.46 36.70
CA SER A 219 3.49 1.05 37.02
C SER A 219 2.85 0.59 38.32
N THR A 220 2.48 1.51 39.22
CA THR A 220 1.90 1.24 40.54
C THR A 220 0.81 2.24 40.87
N THR A 221 -0.15 1.85 41.70
CA THR A 221 -1.33 2.68 42.04
C THR A 221 -1.05 3.80 43.05
N ASN A 222 0.06 3.70 43.79
CA ASN A 222 0.42 4.66 44.85
C ASN A 222 1.59 5.57 44.52
N THR A 223 1.95 5.65 43.23
CA THR A 223 3.06 6.48 42.74
C THR A 223 2.58 7.44 41.66
N VAL A 224 2.94 8.72 41.73
CA VAL A 224 2.76 9.69 40.63
C VAL A 224 3.56 9.18 39.42
N PRO A 225 2.93 8.93 38.26
CA PRO A 225 3.64 8.41 37.09
C PRO A 225 4.69 9.39 36.57
N ALA A 226 5.94 8.91 36.46
CA ALA A 226 7.04 9.68 35.90
C ALA A 226 7.17 9.53 34.37
N LEU A 227 6.51 8.54 33.78
CA LEU A 227 6.59 8.27 32.35
C LEU A 227 5.21 7.90 31.79
N ALA A 228 4.88 8.49 30.65
CA ALA A 228 3.72 8.12 29.85
C ALA A 228 4.05 8.25 28.37
N SER A 229 3.45 7.43 27.53
CA SER A 229 3.58 7.55 26.07
C SER A 229 2.30 7.16 25.36
N VAL A 230 2.10 7.75 24.17
CA VAL A 230 0.99 7.46 23.27
C VAL A 230 1.51 7.40 21.83
N ASP A 231 1.06 6.42 21.06
CA ASP A 231 1.33 6.32 19.63
C ASP A 231 0.13 6.87 18.85
N PHE A 232 0.41 7.56 17.74
CA PHE A 232 -0.59 8.14 16.84
C PHE A 232 -0.42 7.61 15.43
N ASP A 233 -1.50 7.09 14.82
CA ASP A 233 -1.63 6.90 13.37
C ASP A 233 -2.18 8.21 12.77
N VAL A 234 -1.44 8.80 11.84
CA VAL A 234 -1.81 10.03 11.14
C VAL A 234 -1.97 9.73 9.66
N ARG A 235 -3.11 10.10 9.10
CA ARG A 235 -3.37 9.91 7.67
C ARG A 235 -3.96 11.16 7.04
N SER A 236 -3.60 11.44 5.77
CA SER A 236 -4.18 12.56 5.00
C SER A 236 -4.06 12.32 3.50
N PHE A 237 -5.00 12.91 2.71
CA PHE A 237 -4.89 12.97 1.25
C PHE A 237 -3.89 14.03 0.77
N LYS A 238 -3.30 14.84 1.67
CA LYS A 238 -2.38 15.93 1.34
C LYS A 238 -1.06 15.79 2.07
N ALA A 239 0.05 15.84 1.32
CA ALA A 239 1.39 15.80 1.88
C ALA A 239 1.67 17.00 2.80
N ALA A 240 1.13 18.17 2.45
CA ALA A 240 1.23 19.40 3.28
C ALA A 240 0.62 19.21 4.68
N GLU A 241 -0.47 18.45 4.80
CA GLU A 241 -1.13 18.13 6.06
C GLU A 241 -0.27 17.22 6.95
N LEU A 242 0.32 16.15 6.38
CA LEU A 242 1.24 15.31 7.12
C LEU A 242 2.44 16.11 7.65
N THR A 243 2.97 17.01 6.84
CA THR A 243 4.04 17.94 7.24
C THR A 243 3.58 18.89 8.33
N ARG A 244 2.38 19.48 8.20
CA ARG A 244 1.78 20.35 9.22
C ARG A 244 1.66 19.64 10.57
N ILE A 245 1.13 18.40 10.58
CA ILE A 245 1.01 17.59 11.80
C ILE A 245 2.39 17.30 12.39
N SER A 246 3.35 16.88 11.57
CA SER A 246 4.72 16.61 12.02
C SER A 246 5.33 17.83 12.72
N HIS A 247 5.21 19.03 12.13
CA HIS A 247 5.71 20.26 12.73
C HIS A 247 4.97 20.61 14.02
N ALA A 248 3.63 20.48 14.04
CA ALA A 248 2.81 20.77 15.21
C ALA A 248 3.18 19.85 16.39
N LEU A 249 3.38 18.53 16.13
CA LEU A 249 3.81 17.58 17.16
C LEU A 249 5.18 17.94 17.74
N ASN A 250 6.14 18.29 16.90
CA ASN A 250 7.48 18.68 17.33
C ASN A 250 7.52 20.05 18.07
N SER A 251 6.43 20.83 18.00
CA SER A 251 6.29 22.12 18.67
C SER A 251 5.47 22.05 19.96
N LEU A 252 5.02 20.86 20.38
CA LEU A 252 4.24 20.66 21.59
C LEU A 252 4.97 21.18 22.83
N GLN A 253 4.21 21.84 23.72
CA GLN A 253 4.70 22.30 25.00
C GLN A 253 3.92 21.63 26.14
N PRO A 254 4.57 21.23 27.24
CA PRO A 254 3.88 20.69 28.38
C PRO A 254 3.11 21.78 29.14
N GLN A 255 2.05 21.43 29.84
CA GLN A 255 1.38 22.35 30.77
C GLN A 255 2.24 22.63 31.98
N ASN A 256 2.88 21.57 32.54
CA ASN A 256 3.86 21.77 33.59
C ASN A 256 5.24 22.00 32.94
N PRO A 257 5.86 23.19 33.12
CA PRO A 257 7.14 23.53 32.49
C PRO A 257 8.31 22.65 32.91
N GLU A 258 8.19 21.88 33.99
CA GLU A 258 9.21 20.91 34.43
C GLU A 258 9.04 19.55 33.76
N ALA A 259 7.93 19.26 33.08
CA ALA A 259 7.76 18.05 32.29
C ALA A 259 8.54 18.18 30.96
N LYS A 260 9.01 17.02 30.46
CA LYS A 260 9.69 16.97 29.16
C LYS A 260 8.85 16.18 28.16
N ILE A 261 8.62 16.75 26.99
CA ILE A 261 8.02 16.05 25.85
C ILE A 261 9.11 15.60 24.90
N THR A 262 9.01 14.36 24.42
CA THR A 262 9.82 13.84 23.32
C THR A 262 8.87 13.27 22.26
N VAL A 263 9.04 13.71 21.02
CA VAL A 263 8.31 13.18 19.86
C VAL A 263 9.29 12.39 19.00
N THR A 264 8.89 11.18 18.64
CA THR A 264 9.62 10.33 17.70
C THR A 264 8.66 9.84 16.62
N GLY A 265 9.17 9.42 15.48
CA GLY A 265 8.36 8.98 14.35
C GLY A 265 8.59 9.84 13.11
N GLN A 266 7.88 9.49 12.05
CA GLN A 266 8.08 10.13 10.74
C GLN A 266 6.89 9.88 9.81
N ILE A 267 6.88 10.57 8.66
CA ILE A 267 6.01 10.25 7.54
C ILE A 267 6.55 8.98 6.88
N ASN A 268 5.75 7.92 6.84
CA ASN A 268 6.12 6.62 6.29
C ASN A 268 5.86 6.56 4.78
N ARG A 269 4.65 6.94 4.37
CA ARG A 269 4.26 7.00 2.96
C ARG A 269 3.61 8.36 2.67
N PRO A 270 4.12 9.17 1.71
CA PRO A 270 3.40 10.34 1.21
C PRO A 270 2.05 9.92 0.59
N PRO A 271 1.08 10.82 0.44
CA PRO A 271 -0.18 10.49 -0.24
C PRO A 271 -0.01 10.32 -1.76
N LEU A 272 -0.88 9.52 -2.37
CA LEU A 272 -1.17 9.58 -3.80
C LEU A 272 -2.22 10.68 -4.00
N GLU A 273 -1.80 11.86 -4.45
CA GLU A 273 -2.69 13.00 -4.66
C GLU A 273 -3.28 13.00 -6.07
N LEU A 274 -4.48 13.55 -6.23
CA LEU A 274 -5.20 13.62 -7.51
C LEU A 274 -4.35 14.25 -8.63
N THR A 275 -3.49 15.20 -8.31
CA THR A 275 -2.58 15.83 -9.27
C THR A 275 -1.62 14.87 -9.95
N SER A 276 -1.25 13.78 -9.26
CA SER A 276 -0.37 12.74 -9.80
C SER A 276 -1.11 11.69 -10.64
N THR A 277 -2.45 11.64 -10.55
CA THR A 277 -3.25 10.58 -11.19
C THR A 277 -4.11 11.08 -12.33
N GLN A 278 -4.48 12.36 -12.31
CA GLN A 278 -5.52 12.92 -13.17
C GLN A 278 -5.29 12.65 -14.65
N SER A 279 -4.08 12.91 -15.16
CA SER A 279 -3.76 12.72 -16.59
C SER A 279 -3.91 11.26 -17.04
N LEU A 280 -3.44 10.31 -16.23
CA LEU A 280 -3.58 8.88 -16.52
C LEU A 280 -5.04 8.41 -16.35
N PHE A 281 -5.77 8.96 -15.40
CA PHE A 281 -7.18 8.63 -15.19
C PHE A 281 -8.03 9.09 -16.37
N GLU A 282 -7.88 10.33 -16.85
CA GLU A 282 -8.58 10.84 -18.03
C GLU A 282 -8.26 9.99 -19.27
N ARG A 283 -7.00 9.60 -19.44
CA ARG A 283 -6.55 8.72 -20.52
C ARG A 283 -7.20 7.32 -20.40
N ALA A 284 -7.21 6.76 -19.19
CA ALA A 284 -7.85 5.49 -18.90
C ALA A 284 -9.36 5.52 -19.18
N GLN A 285 -10.05 6.61 -18.85
CA GLN A 285 -11.47 6.79 -19.16
C GLN A 285 -11.71 6.79 -20.69
N LYS A 286 -10.86 7.45 -21.46
CA LYS A 286 -10.95 7.46 -22.92
C LYS A 286 -10.76 6.07 -23.51
N VAL A 287 -9.68 5.38 -23.15
CA VAL A 287 -9.40 4.00 -23.59
C VAL A 287 -10.55 3.06 -23.19
N ASN A 288 -11.06 3.19 -21.97
CA ASN A 288 -12.18 2.40 -21.48
C ASN A 288 -13.47 2.63 -22.32
N ALA A 289 -13.74 3.87 -22.71
CA ALA A 289 -14.89 4.22 -23.55
C ALA A 289 -14.73 3.72 -25.00
N GLU A 290 -13.52 3.79 -25.58
CA GLU A 290 -13.20 3.25 -26.90
C GLU A 290 -13.43 1.72 -26.97
N LEU A 291 -13.27 1.02 -25.85
CA LEU A 291 -13.58 -0.41 -25.72
C LEU A 291 -15.07 -0.71 -25.49
N GLY A 292 -15.94 0.30 -25.44
CA GLY A 292 -17.37 0.14 -25.17
C GLY A 292 -17.69 -0.37 -23.76
N ARG A 293 -16.79 -0.18 -22.79
CA ARG A 293 -16.98 -0.59 -21.41
C ARG A 293 -17.83 0.44 -20.63
N PRO A 294 -18.46 0.05 -19.50
CA PRO A 294 -19.13 1.00 -18.61
C PRO A 294 -18.17 2.11 -18.16
N THR A 295 -18.70 3.29 -17.86
CA THR A 295 -17.91 4.44 -17.42
C THR A 295 -16.93 4.06 -16.31
N LEU A 296 -15.63 4.35 -16.53
CA LEU A 296 -14.60 4.12 -15.54
C LEU A 296 -14.70 5.18 -14.45
N LEU A 297 -14.94 4.76 -13.22
CA LEU A 297 -15.01 5.63 -12.06
C LEU A 297 -13.67 5.70 -11.35
N GLY A 298 -13.40 6.83 -10.69
CA GLY A 298 -12.28 7.03 -9.78
C GLY A 298 -12.76 7.19 -8.34
N VAL A 299 -12.02 6.62 -7.38
CA VAL A 299 -12.33 6.71 -5.96
C VAL A 299 -11.10 7.11 -5.15
N SER A 300 -11.35 7.78 -4.01
CA SER A 300 -10.34 8.09 -3.01
C SER A 300 -10.42 7.08 -1.86
N VAL A 301 -9.29 6.51 -1.45
CA VAL A 301 -9.23 5.46 -0.41
C VAL A 301 -8.28 5.80 0.73
N GLY A 302 -8.56 5.27 1.92
CA GLY A 302 -7.75 5.53 3.12
C GLY A 302 -6.50 4.65 3.26
N GLY A 303 -6.44 3.51 2.53
CA GLY A 303 -5.30 2.61 2.56
C GLY A 303 -4.13 3.09 1.70
N VAL A 304 -2.91 2.78 2.10
CA VAL A 304 -1.67 3.04 1.35
C VAL A 304 -1.35 1.90 0.40
N SER A 305 -0.48 2.13 -0.59
CA SER A 305 0.15 1.11 -1.42
C SER A 305 1.48 1.61 -1.99
N ASP A 306 2.12 0.81 -2.82
CA ASP A 306 3.34 1.21 -3.53
C ASP A 306 3.11 2.37 -4.53
N ALA A 307 1.87 2.61 -4.95
CA ALA A 307 1.48 3.79 -5.73
C ALA A 307 1.86 5.11 -5.05
N ASN A 308 1.81 5.14 -3.71
CA ASN A 308 2.19 6.30 -2.91
C ASN A 308 3.67 6.68 -3.13
N PHE A 309 4.58 5.69 -3.17
CA PHE A 309 6.00 5.93 -3.41
C PHE A 309 6.27 6.35 -4.86
N ALA A 310 5.60 5.72 -5.82
CA ALA A 310 5.72 6.07 -7.24
C ALA A 310 5.32 7.52 -7.50
N ALA A 311 4.16 7.94 -7.00
CA ALA A 311 3.68 9.31 -7.12
C ALA A 311 4.58 10.33 -6.40
N ALA A 312 5.07 9.98 -5.21
CA ALA A 312 5.98 10.83 -4.44
C ALA A 312 7.33 11.03 -5.14
N ALA A 313 7.77 10.07 -5.96
CA ALA A 313 8.95 10.20 -6.81
C ALA A 313 8.73 11.09 -8.04
N GLY A 314 7.49 11.54 -8.31
CA GLY A 314 7.12 12.48 -9.36
C GLY A 314 6.50 11.84 -10.61
N ALA A 315 6.32 10.52 -10.65
CA ALA A 315 5.69 9.86 -11.79
C ALA A 315 4.18 10.08 -11.83
N PRO A 316 3.58 10.34 -13.02
CA PRO A 316 2.17 10.11 -13.21
C PRO A 316 1.83 8.66 -12.84
N THR A 317 0.87 8.47 -11.92
CA THR A 317 0.59 7.14 -11.34
C THR A 317 -0.91 6.88 -11.33
N LEU A 318 -1.35 5.71 -11.81
CA LEU A 318 -2.75 5.27 -11.70
C LEU A 318 -2.79 3.93 -10.99
N ASP A 319 -3.66 3.84 -9.99
CA ASP A 319 -3.75 2.67 -9.12
C ASP A 319 -5.15 2.02 -9.17
N GLY A 320 -5.27 0.81 -8.62
CA GLY A 320 -6.52 0.05 -8.63
C GLY A 320 -6.87 -0.55 -10.00
N LEU A 321 -5.85 -0.81 -10.82
CA LEU A 321 -6.00 -1.43 -12.14
C LEU A 321 -6.17 -2.95 -12.09
N GLY A 322 -6.03 -3.55 -10.93
CA GLY A 322 -6.11 -4.99 -10.72
C GLY A 322 -7.54 -5.54 -10.71
N ALA A 323 -7.72 -6.62 -10.00
CA ALA A 323 -8.93 -7.42 -10.03
C ALA A 323 -10.17 -6.72 -9.46
N ILE A 324 -11.33 -7.11 -9.96
CA ILE A 324 -12.63 -6.82 -9.36
C ILE A 324 -12.97 -7.97 -8.42
N GLY A 325 -13.30 -7.65 -7.17
CA GLY A 325 -13.55 -8.63 -6.13
C GLY A 325 -13.77 -7.99 -4.78
N GLY A 326 -13.35 -8.66 -3.72
CA GLY A 326 -13.46 -8.13 -2.37
C GLY A 326 -12.81 -9.01 -1.32
N GLY A 327 -12.80 -8.51 -0.10
CA GLY A 327 -12.32 -9.26 1.07
C GLY A 327 -10.80 -9.26 1.22
N ALA A 328 -10.07 -8.24 0.72
CA ALA A 328 -8.65 -8.09 1.04
C ALA A 328 -8.44 -8.21 2.56
N HIS A 329 -7.43 -9.02 2.97
CA HIS A 329 -7.10 -9.31 4.37
C HIS A 329 -8.22 -9.98 5.19
N ALA A 330 -9.31 -10.43 4.54
CA ALA A 330 -10.42 -11.10 5.22
C ALA A 330 -10.60 -12.54 4.72
N ARG A 331 -11.03 -13.44 5.62
CA ARG A 331 -11.38 -14.81 5.23
C ARG A 331 -12.51 -14.75 4.22
N GLY A 332 -12.34 -15.40 3.06
CA GLY A 332 -13.29 -15.33 1.96
C GLY A 332 -12.92 -14.27 0.92
N GLU A 333 -11.69 -13.84 0.90
CA GLU A 333 -11.08 -13.06 -0.20
C GLU A 333 -11.38 -13.70 -1.55
N TRP A 334 -11.82 -12.90 -2.54
CA TRP A 334 -12.29 -13.41 -3.82
C TRP A 334 -12.15 -12.43 -4.96
N VAL A 335 -12.12 -12.93 -6.19
CA VAL A 335 -12.18 -12.15 -7.43
C VAL A 335 -13.33 -12.60 -8.33
N LYS A 336 -13.83 -11.69 -9.15
CA LYS A 336 -14.88 -11.92 -10.12
C LYS A 336 -14.28 -12.53 -11.39
N ALA A 337 -14.55 -13.80 -11.67
CA ALA A 337 -13.90 -14.56 -12.75
C ALA A 337 -14.13 -13.97 -14.15
N ASP A 338 -15.35 -13.56 -14.49
CA ASP A 338 -15.71 -13.02 -15.82
C ASP A 338 -15.11 -11.64 -16.09
N SER A 339 -14.63 -10.93 -15.07
CA SER A 339 -14.01 -9.62 -15.24
C SER A 339 -12.54 -9.66 -15.70
N ILE A 340 -11.85 -10.79 -15.49
CA ILE A 340 -10.40 -10.88 -15.67
C ILE A 340 -9.98 -10.63 -17.12
N ASP A 341 -10.60 -11.29 -18.11
CA ASP A 341 -10.25 -11.11 -19.52
C ASP A 341 -10.55 -9.69 -20.04
N SER A 342 -11.68 -9.12 -19.59
CA SER A 342 -12.04 -7.73 -19.92
C SER A 342 -11.03 -6.74 -19.34
N GLN A 343 -10.52 -7.03 -18.14
CA GLN A 343 -9.50 -6.19 -17.50
C GLN A 343 -8.15 -6.33 -18.22
N ILE A 344 -7.74 -7.54 -18.61
CA ILE A 344 -6.54 -7.76 -19.42
C ILE A 344 -6.60 -6.95 -20.72
N THR A 345 -7.73 -6.99 -21.43
CA THR A 345 -7.94 -6.23 -22.67
C THR A 345 -7.81 -4.72 -22.43
N PHE A 346 -8.43 -4.21 -21.37
CA PHE A 346 -8.35 -2.78 -21.01
C PHE A 346 -6.91 -2.35 -20.71
N ILE A 347 -6.17 -3.14 -19.90
CA ILE A 347 -4.79 -2.87 -19.53
C ILE A 347 -3.88 -2.89 -20.78
N ASN A 348 -4.03 -3.90 -21.65
CA ASN A 348 -3.27 -3.97 -22.91
C ASN A 348 -3.50 -2.72 -23.77
N SER A 349 -4.77 -2.33 -23.96
CA SER A 349 -5.11 -1.11 -24.70
C SER A 349 -4.54 0.16 -24.05
N MET A 350 -4.55 0.24 -22.73
CA MET A 350 -3.96 1.37 -21.98
C MET A 350 -2.45 1.46 -22.18
N ILE A 351 -1.73 0.33 -22.11
CA ILE A 351 -0.28 0.28 -22.35
C ILE A 351 0.02 0.66 -23.79
N THR A 352 -0.73 0.12 -24.74
CA THR A 352 -0.57 0.43 -26.19
C THR A 352 -0.79 1.91 -26.46
N ASP A 353 -1.87 2.49 -25.91
CA ASP A 353 -2.14 3.93 -26.04
C ASP A 353 -1.01 4.78 -25.43
N LEU A 354 -0.47 4.38 -24.28
CA LEU A 354 0.67 5.05 -23.66
C LEU A 354 1.94 4.98 -24.54
N ILE A 355 2.18 3.89 -25.25
CA ILE A 355 3.35 3.74 -26.12
C ILE A 355 3.18 4.58 -27.41
N GLU A 356 2.00 4.51 -28.04
CA GLU A 356 1.74 5.13 -29.34
C GLU A 356 1.52 6.66 -29.26
N ARG A 357 1.07 7.13 -28.11
CA ARG A 357 0.74 8.55 -27.85
C ARG A 357 1.49 9.07 -26.64
N PRO A 358 2.81 9.29 -26.76
CA PRO A 358 3.67 9.68 -25.64
C PRO A 358 3.31 11.04 -25.01
#